data_72746ee4c0d013b5b7a3ed1243478d2e
#
_entry.id   72746ee4c0d013b5b7a3ed1243478d2e
#
_cell.length_a   1.000
_cell.length_b   1.000
_cell.length_c   1.000
_cell.angle_alpha   90.00
_cell.angle_beta   90.00
_cell.angle_gamma   90.00
#
_symmetry.space_group_name_H-M   'P 1'
#
loop_
_entity.id
_entity.type
_entity.pdbx_description
1 polymer ?
#
loop_
_entity_poly.entity_id
_entity_poly.type
_entity_poly.pdbx_seq_one_letter_code
_entity_poly.pdbx_strand_id
1 'polypeptide(L)'
;GVPHIYASETYDAFFVQGFNAARDRLWQIDLWRKRGLGKLAKDFGPAFLEQDRMARQFLYRGGMYREWLAYGSDAKKIAQRYTDGVNAFITLTRQDPSLVPMEFKLLGYQPAYWLPEDVVRIRSHGLTRNLDSEIERAAVACAADLKTDLMRKSLESDWETRVPEGLDPCAIPPQVMANYSLGTANVKFTKEKLAGTQRTELEPAPVPEIEPTALGSNNWAIAPDKTTTGRAILANDPHRAHGAPSLRYITHITAPGFSVIGAGEPALPGISIGHNGKIAFGLTM
;
A
#
# COMPACT_ATOMS: atom_id res chain seq x y z
N GLY A 1 20.75 8.17 -1.31
CA GLY A 1 20.65 7.79 -0.19
C GLY A 1 19.46 7.39 0.66
N VAL A 2 19.79 6.91 1.84
CA VAL A 2 18.79 6.62 2.88
C VAL A 2 18.62 7.88 3.75
N PRO A 3 17.42 8.44 3.90
CA PRO A 3 17.22 9.56 4.81
C PRO A 3 17.42 9.13 6.25
N HIS A 4 18.22 9.92 6.98
CA HIS A 4 18.42 9.81 8.41
C HIS A 4 17.76 11.01 9.09
N ILE A 5 16.69 10.77 9.84
CA ILE A 5 15.87 11.77 10.49
C ILE A 5 16.21 11.79 11.98
N TYR A 6 16.61 12.94 12.47
CA TYR A 6 16.86 13.20 13.88
C TYR A 6 15.94 14.34 14.35
N ALA A 7 15.08 14.06 15.29
CA ALA A 7 14.13 15.03 15.83
C ALA A 7 14.24 15.10 17.36
N SER A 8 14.01 16.30 17.91
CA SER A 8 13.94 16.52 19.34
C SER A 8 12.62 16.06 19.97
N GLU A 9 11.58 15.86 19.11
CA GLU A 9 10.28 15.38 19.52
C GLU A 9 9.77 14.27 18.57
N THR A 10 9.05 13.29 19.13
CA THR A 10 8.54 12.13 18.40
C THR A 10 7.70 12.53 17.19
N TYR A 11 6.80 13.48 17.36
CA TYR A 11 5.86 13.83 16.28
C TYR A 11 6.51 14.64 15.16
N ASP A 12 7.56 15.36 15.45
CA ASP A 12 8.35 16.06 14.43
C ASP A 12 9.13 15.08 13.56
N ALA A 13 9.53 13.94 14.11
CA ALA A 13 10.14 12.87 13.32
C ALA A 13 9.18 12.36 12.23
N PHE A 14 7.90 12.20 12.52
CA PHE A 14 6.88 11.80 11.54
C PHE A 14 6.55 12.91 10.54
N PHE A 15 6.59 14.19 10.97
CA PHE A 15 6.48 15.31 10.03
C PHE A 15 7.62 15.27 9.02
N VAL A 16 8.86 15.15 9.46
CA VAL A 16 10.03 15.10 8.56
C VAL A 16 9.99 13.83 7.69
N GLN A 17 9.51 12.69 8.22
CA GLN A 17 9.32 11.49 7.42
C GLN A 17 8.33 11.74 6.26
N GLY A 18 7.20 12.36 6.53
CA GLY A 18 6.21 12.70 5.51
C GLY A 18 6.73 13.71 4.49
N PHE A 19 7.46 14.73 4.94
CA PHE A 19 8.11 15.71 4.08
C PHE A 19 9.12 15.04 3.12
N ASN A 20 10.01 14.19 3.64
CA ASN A 20 10.99 13.47 2.83
C ASN A 20 10.33 12.48 1.87
N ALA A 21 9.31 11.75 2.32
CA ALA A 21 8.57 10.85 1.45
C ALA A 21 7.94 11.60 0.25
N ALA A 22 7.37 12.78 0.50
CA ALA A 22 6.85 13.62 -0.56
C ALA A 22 7.97 14.18 -1.45
N ARG A 23 9.07 14.67 -0.89
CA ARG A 23 10.21 15.18 -1.66
C ARG A 23 10.75 14.14 -2.64
N ASP A 24 10.86 12.89 -2.20
CA ASP A 24 11.53 11.84 -2.98
C ASP A 24 10.55 11.02 -3.84
N ARG A 25 9.25 11.01 -3.49
CA ARG A 25 8.26 10.05 -4.03
C ARG A 25 6.87 10.66 -4.30
N LEU A 26 6.74 11.98 -4.44
CA LEU A 26 5.44 12.67 -4.52
C LEU A 26 4.51 12.08 -5.58
N TRP A 27 5.03 11.82 -6.79
CA TRP A 27 4.25 11.20 -7.84
C TRP A 27 3.71 9.83 -7.44
N GLN A 28 4.57 8.97 -6.92
CA GLN A 28 4.21 7.60 -6.52
C GLN A 28 3.12 7.60 -5.45
N ILE A 29 3.27 8.42 -4.40
CA ILE A 29 2.30 8.46 -3.30
C ILE A 29 0.98 9.13 -3.70
N ASP A 30 1.01 10.15 -4.54
CA ASP A 30 -0.20 10.80 -5.04
C ASP A 30 -1.01 9.86 -5.96
N LEU A 31 -0.32 9.12 -6.83
CA LEU A 31 -0.96 8.12 -7.69
C LEU A 31 -1.59 6.99 -6.88
N TRP A 32 -0.88 6.48 -5.86
CA TRP A 32 -1.42 5.46 -4.97
C TRP A 32 -2.64 5.96 -4.19
N ARG A 33 -2.58 7.20 -3.69
CA ARG A 33 -3.70 7.83 -3.02
C ARG A 33 -4.91 7.95 -3.94
N LYS A 34 -4.73 8.42 -5.17
CA LYS A 34 -5.82 8.53 -6.15
C LYS A 34 -6.42 7.16 -6.47
N ARG A 35 -5.59 6.16 -6.73
CA ARG A 35 -6.04 4.79 -6.96
C ARG A 35 -6.84 4.26 -5.76
N GLY A 36 -6.26 4.30 -4.57
CA GLY A 36 -6.88 3.75 -3.36
C GLY A 36 -8.19 4.45 -2.97
N LEU A 37 -8.33 5.74 -3.27
CA LEU A 37 -9.54 6.52 -2.98
C LEU A 37 -10.54 6.59 -4.15
N GLY A 38 -10.23 5.96 -5.28
CA GLY A 38 -11.09 6.03 -6.49
C GLY A 38 -11.22 7.46 -7.01
N LYS A 39 -10.10 8.14 -7.25
CA LYS A 39 -10.03 9.54 -7.70
C LYS A 39 -9.19 9.74 -8.97
N LEU A 40 -8.92 8.66 -9.72
CA LEU A 40 -8.09 8.71 -10.94
C LEU A 40 -8.77 9.52 -12.04
N ALA A 41 -10.06 9.29 -12.27
CA ALA A 41 -10.81 9.94 -13.34
C ALA A 41 -10.87 11.46 -13.21
N LYS A 42 -10.78 11.98 -11.99
CA LYS A 42 -10.75 13.43 -11.73
C LYS A 42 -9.60 14.13 -12.45
N ASP A 43 -8.42 13.50 -12.45
CA ASP A 43 -7.21 14.12 -12.99
C ASP A 43 -6.77 13.49 -14.32
N PHE A 44 -7.18 12.25 -14.61
CA PHE A 44 -6.72 11.50 -15.79
C PHE A 44 -7.82 11.25 -16.84
N GLY A 45 -9.07 11.64 -16.55
CA GLY A 45 -10.17 11.59 -17.52
C GLY A 45 -11.06 10.34 -17.38
N PRO A 46 -12.12 10.28 -18.22
CA PRO A 46 -13.22 9.35 -18.06
C PRO A 46 -12.83 7.87 -18.26
N ALA A 47 -11.73 7.57 -18.94
CA ALA A 47 -11.24 6.20 -19.13
C ALA A 47 -10.86 5.49 -17.82
N PHE A 48 -10.70 6.23 -16.73
CA PHE A 48 -10.41 5.68 -15.40
C PHE A 48 -11.65 5.58 -14.50
N LEU A 49 -12.83 5.97 -14.99
CA LEU A 49 -14.04 6.02 -14.18
C LEU A 49 -14.44 4.65 -13.62
N GLU A 50 -14.37 3.60 -14.44
CA GLU A 50 -14.73 2.25 -13.99
C GLU A 50 -13.74 1.74 -12.93
N GLN A 51 -12.45 1.99 -13.10
CA GLN A 51 -11.46 1.64 -12.07
C GLN A 51 -11.76 2.36 -10.75
N ASP A 52 -12.10 3.65 -10.80
CA ASP A 52 -12.49 4.43 -9.62
C ASP A 52 -13.76 3.88 -8.96
N ARG A 53 -14.78 3.50 -9.75
CA ARG A 53 -16.01 2.91 -9.23
C ARG A 53 -15.72 1.60 -8.50
N MET A 54 -14.90 0.73 -9.09
CA MET A 54 -14.51 -0.54 -8.47
C MET A 54 -13.68 -0.31 -7.21
N ALA A 55 -12.70 0.59 -7.24
CA ALA A 55 -11.91 0.93 -6.06
C ALA A 55 -12.78 1.43 -4.89
N ARG A 56 -13.82 2.20 -5.17
CA ARG A 56 -14.76 2.70 -4.17
C ARG A 56 -15.66 1.63 -3.56
N GLN A 57 -15.84 0.48 -4.18
CA GLN A 57 -16.56 -0.65 -3.58
C GLN A 57 -15.79 -1.20 -2.38
N PHE A 58 -14.47 -1.18 -2.43
CA PHE A 58 -13.56 -1.67 -1.38
C PHE A 58 -13.05 -0.57 -0.45
N LEU A 59 -13.43 0.69 -0.70
CA LEU A 59 -13.01 1.81 0.12
C LEU A 59 -13.74 1.80 1.46
N TYR A 60 -12.98 1.88 2.56
CA TYR A 60 -13.56 2.11 3.88
C TYR A 60 -14.32 3.43 3.93
N ARG A 61 -15.63 3.35 4.21
CA ARG A 61 -16.58 4.47 4.26
C ARG A 61 -17.15 4.71 5.66
N GLY A 62 -16.67 3.96 6.64
CA GLY A 62 -17.07 4.12 8.04
C GLY A 62 -16.61 5.44 8.65
N GLY A 63 -17.13 5.73 9.84
CA GLY A 63 -16.78 6.93 10.59
C GLY A 63 -15.36 6.85 11.15
N MET A 64 -14.49 7.78 10.76
CA MET A 64 -13.07 7.81 11.17
C MET A 64 -12.87 7.97 12.67
N TYR A 65 -13.87 8.47 13.40
CA TYR A 65 -13.80 8.53 14.87
C TYR A 65 -13.63 7.13 15.48
N ARG A 66 -14.42 6.15 15.01
CA ARG A 66 -14.32 4.76 15.47
C ARG A 66 -13.01 4.10 15.07
N GLU A 67 -12.54 4.40 13.87
CA GLU A 67 -11.23 3.93 13.40
C GLU A 67 -10.10 4.40 14.31
N TRP A 68 -10.05 5.70 14.60
CA TRP A 68 -9.00 6.25 15.45
C TRP A 68 -9.03 5.68 16.88
N LEU A 69 -10.20 5.27 17.38
CA LEU A 69 -10.30 4.60 18.69
C LEU A 69 -9.80 3.15 18.67
N ALA A 70 -9.80 2.50 17.50
CA ALA A 70 -9.31 1.13 17.34
C ALA A 70 -7.79 1.03 17.21
N TYR A 71 -7.11 2.14 16.88
CA TYR A 71 -5.66 2.21 16.76
C TYR A 71 -4.99 2.59 18.10
N GLY A 72 -3.65 2.59 18.14
CA GLY A 72 -2.91 3.13 19.26
C GLY A 72 -3.29 4.60 19.53
N SER A 73 -3.19 4.99 20.79
CA SER A 73 -3.66 6.31 21.29
C SER A 73 -3.04 7.51 20.56
N ASP A 74 -1.85 7.35 19.99
CA ASP A 74 -1.09 8.36 19.25
C ASP A 74 -1.21 8.24 17.72
N ALA A 75 -1.82 7.17 17.20
CA ALA A 75 -1.89 6.87 15.77
C ALA A 75 -2.48 8.02 14.95
N LYS A 76 -3.56 8.64 15.43
CA LYS A 76 -4.16 9.80 14.77
C LYS A 76 -3.19 10.96 14.68
N LYS A 77 -2.45 11.24 15.76
CA LYS A 77 -1.48 12.35 15.81
C LYS A 77 -0.28 12.06 14.92
N ILE A 78 0.19 10.82 14.88
CA ILE A 78 1.23 10.37 13.95
C ILE A 78 0.78 10.57 12.50
N ALA A 79 -0.40 10.10 12.13
CA ALA A 79 -0.95 10.27 10.79
C ALA A 79 -1.11 11.75 10.40
N GLN A 80 -1.57 12.60 11.35
CA GLN A 80 -1.68 14.04 11.14
C GLN A 80 -0.32 14.66 10.85
N ARG A 81 0.67 14.41 11.70
CA ARG A 81 2.01 15.01 11.53
C ARG A 81 2.69 14.53 10.26
N TYR A 82 2.51 13.26 9.91
CA TYR A 82 3.01 12.73 8.64
C TYR A 82 2.38 13.46 7.43
N THR A 83 1.06 13.62 7.43
CA THR A 83 0.36 14.32 6.34
C THR A 83 0.66 15.82 6.33
N ASP A 84 0.90 16.45 7.48
CA ASP A 84 1.37 17.83 7.55
C ASP A 84 2.73 17.97 6.83
N GLY A 85 3.64 16.99 7.02
CA GLY A 85 4.92 16.95 6.33
C GLY A 85 4.77 16.83 4.81
N VAL A 86 3.93 15.87 4.36
CA VAL A 86 3.60 15.71 2.93
C VAL A 86 3.05 17.03 2.36
N ASN A 87 2.11 17.64 3.06
CA ASN A 87 1.47 18.89 2.64
C ASN A 87 2.43 20.08 2.64
N ALA A 88 3.39 20.11 3.55
CA ALA A 88 4.43 21.13 3.57
C ALA A 88 5.28 21.07 2.29
N PHE A 89 5.68 19.87 1.84
CA PHE A 89 6.40 19.74 0.57
C PHE A 89 5.50 20.09 -0.63
N ILE A 90 4.23 19.69 -0.64
CA ILE A 90 3.27 20.11 -1.69
C ILE A 90 3.15 21.64 -1.74
N THR A 91 3.16 22.31 -0.60
CA THR A 91 3.14 23.77 -0.54
C THR A 91 4.40 24.38 -1.18
N LEU A 92 5.56 23.80 -0.92
CA LEU A 92 6.80 24.24 -1.58
C LEU A 92 6.75 24.08 -3.09
N THR A 93 6.19 22.99 -3.61
CA THR A 93 6.06 22.79 -5.07
C THR A 93 5.16 23.84 -5.74
N ARG A 94 4.25 24.46 -4.99
CA ARG A 94 3.41 25.57 -5.49
C ARG A 94 4.14 26.91 -5.49
N GLN A 95 5.09 27.08 -4.57
CA GLN A 95 5.93 28.29 -4.50
C GLN A 95 7.09 28.21 -5.49
N ASP A 96 7.67 27.02 -5.67
CA ASP A 96 8.74 26.75 -6.61
C ASP A 96 8.35 25.60 -7.55
N PRO A 97 7.90 25.92 -8.79
CA PRO A 97 7.54 24.91 -9.79
C PRO A 97 8.70 24.00 -10.24
N SER A 98 9.97 24.35 -9.95
CA SER A 98 11.10 23.50 -10.26
C SER A 98 11.09 22.20 -9.45
N LEU A 99 10.51 22.24 -8.27
CA LEU A 99 10.37 21.10 -7.34
C LEU A 99 9.24 20.12 -7.73
N VAL A 100 8.39 20.50 -8.69
CA VAL A 100 7.30 19.62 -9.15
C VAL A 100 7.88 18.46 -9.95
N PRO A 101 7.62 17.19 -9.57
CA PRO A 101 8.03 16.03 -10.36
C PRO A 101 7.54 16.09 -11.81
N MET A 102 8.35 15.54 -12.71
CA MET A 102 8.12 15.64 -14.16
C MET A 102 6.76 15.05 -14.57
N GLU A 103 6.33 13.98 -13.91
CA GLU A 103 5.07 13.30 -14.20
C GLU A 103 3.86 14.21 -14.04
N PHE A 104 3.87 15.09 -13.04
CA PHE A 104 2.80 16.09 -12.88
C PHE A 104 2.79 17.09 -14.03
N LYS A 105 3.98 17.50 -14.50
CA LYS A 105 4.11 18.43 -15.64
C LYS A 105 3.64 17.77 -16.93
N LEU A 106 4.06 16.52 -17.18
CA LEU A 106 3.66 15.74 -18.35
C LEU A 106 2.15 15.48 -18.38
N LEU A 107 1.56 15.17 -17.23
CA LEU A 107 0.13 14.88 -17.11
C LEU A 107 -0.74 16.11 -16.84
N GLY A 108 -0.14 17.30 -16.74
CA GLY A 108 -0.84 18.59 -16.67
C GLY A 108 -1.76 18.76 -15.46
N TYR A 109 -1.35 18.28 -14.27
CA TYR A 109 -2.11 18.48 -13.03
C TYR A 109 -1.18 18.78 -11.84
N GLN A 110 -1.76 19.13 -10.70
CA GLN A 110 -1.03 19.46 -9.49
C GLN A 110 -1.29 18.42 -8.39
N PRO A 111 -0.30 18.14 -7.52
CA PRO A 111 -0.51 17.28 -6.38
C PRO A 111 -1.56 17.87 -5.44
N ALA A 112 -2.42 17.01 -4.92
CA ALA A 112 -3.48 17.40 -3.98
C ALA A 112 -3.02 17.24 -2.53
N TYR A 113 -3.48 18.13 -1.63
CA TYR A 113 -3.24 17.99 -0.20
C TYR A 113 -3.88 16.73 0.38
N TRP A 114 -3.19 16.15 1.35
CA TRP A 114 -3.58 14.95 2.06
C TRP A 114 -4.35 15.27 3.33
N LEU A 115 -5.28 14.38 3.67
CA LEU A 115 -5.92 14.34 4.99
C LEU A 115 -5.32 13.17 5.79
N PRO A 116 -5.30 13.22 7.14
CA PRO A 116 -4.85 12.10 7.97
C PRO A 116 -5.59 10.80 7.65
N GLU A 117 -6.87 10.89 7.34
CA GLU A 117 -7.72 9.76 6.95
C GLU A 117 -7.28 9.09 5.65
N ASP A 118 -6.58 9.81 4.78
CA ASP A 118 -6.07 9.24 3.52
C ASP A 118 -5.04 8.15 3.80
N VAL A 119 -4.23 8.30 4.86
CA VAL A 119 -3.23 7.31 5.30
C VAL A 119 -3.91 5.97 5.62
N VAL A 120 -5.08 5.99 6.23
CA VAL A 120 -5.88 4.80 6.54
C VAL A 120 -6.59 4.29 5.29
N ARG A 121 -7.32 5.15 4.61
CA ARG A 121 -8.21 4.79 3.50
C ARG A 121 -7.49 4.29 2.26
N ILE A 122 -6.30 4.78 1.98
CA ILE A 122 -5.48 4.35 0.84
C ILE A 122 -5.18 2.84 0.86
N ARG A 123 -5.24 2.21 2.03
CA ARG A 123 -4.99 0.78 2.24
C ARG A 123 -6.25 -0.07 2.35
N SER A 124 -7.44 0.50 2.17
CA SER A 124 -8.71 -0.23 2.35
C SER A 124 -8.78 -1.53 1.55
N HIS A 125 -8.28 -1.53 0.31
CA HIS A 125 -8.21 -2.74 -0.52
C HIS A 125 -7.29 -3.83 0.04
N GLY A 126 -6.31 -3.47 0.85
CA GLY A 126 -5.41 -4.43 1.51
C GLY A 126 -6.08 -5.24 2.61
N LEU A 127 -7.25 -4.80 3.09
CA LEU A 127 -8.03 -5.50 4.11
C LEU A 127 -8.86 -6.65 3.54
N THR A 128 -8.90 -6.79 2.22
CA THR A 128 -9.65 -7.82 1.50
C THR A 128 -8.74 -8.82 0.79
N ARG A 129 -7.51 -9.02 1.29
CA ARG A 129 -6.47 -9.82 0.61
C ARG A 129 -6.81 -11.29 0.41
N ASN A 130 -7.66 -11.86 1.27
CA ASN A 130 -8.09 -13.25 1.17
C ASN A 130 -9.35 -13.43 0.30
N LEU A 131 -9.86 -12.36 -0.31
CA LEU A 131 -11.12 -12.42 -1.08
C LEU A 131 -11.06 -13.43 -2.22
N ASP A 132 -9.97 -13.46 -2.97
CA ASP A 132 -9.74 -14.43 -4.05
C ASP A 132 -9.85 -15.86 -3.55
N SER A 133 -9.15 -16.18 -2.48
CA SER A 133 -9.17 -17.49 -1.84
C SER A 133 -10.56 -17.90 -1.33
N GLU A 134 -11.31 -16.94 -0.76
CA GLU A 134 -12.67 -17.20 -0.26
C GLU A 134 -13.67 -17.39 -1.42
N ILE A 135 -13.53 -16.65 -2.53
CA ILE A 135 -14.38 -16.84 -3.71
C ILE A 135 -14.09 -18.17 -4.41
N GLU A 136 -12.81 -18.56 -4.51
CA GLU A 136 -12.44 -19.88 -5.03
C GLU A 136 -12.99 -21.00 -4.17
N ARG A 137 -12.89 -20.88 -2.83
CA ARG A 137 -13.49 -21.83 -1.89
C ARG A 137 -15.00 -21.95 -2.07
N ALA A 138 -15.69 -20.83 -2.22
CA ALA A 138 -17.14 -20.82 -2.47
C ALA A 138 -17.49 -21.53 -3.79
N ALA A 139 -16.70 -21.31 -4.84
CA ALA A 139 -16.89 -21.98 -6.13
C ALA A 139 -16.71 -23.50 -6.02
N VAL A 140 -15.70 -23.96 -5.27
CA VAL A 140 -15.49 -25.39 -5.01
C VAL A 140 -16.61 -25.96 -4.14
N ALA A 141 -17.03 -25.24 -3.10
CA ALA A 141 -18.14 -25.66 -2.24
C ALA A 141 -19.47 -25.75 -3.00
N CYS A 142 -19.68 -24.88 -3.98
CA CYS A 142 -20.83 -24.95 -4.88
C CYS A 142 -20.78 -26.15 -5.83
N ALA A 143 -19.61 -26.45 -6.41
CA ALA A 143 -19.44 -27.52 -7.39
C ALA A 143 -19.28 -28.91 -6.74
N ALA A 144 -18.83 -28.97 -5.49
CA ALA A 144 -18.54 -30.19 -4.76
C ALA A 144 -18.84 -30.02 -3.25
N ASP A 145 -17.78 -29.80 -2.46
CA ASP A 145 -17.88 -29.58 -1.00
C ASP A 145 -16.64 -28.90 -0.43
N LEU A 146 -16.70 -28.49 0.84
CA LEU A 146 -15.57 -27.87 1.56
C LEU A 146 -14.37 -28.81 1.76
N LYS A 147 -14.61 -30.11 1.83
CA LYS A 147 -13.52 -31.11 1.97
C LYS A 147 -12.68 -31.16 0.70
N THR A 148 -13.33 -31.04 -0.46
CA THR A 148 -12.64 -30.94 -1.75
C THR A 148 -11.80 -29.68 -1.83
N ASP A 149 -12.26 -28.53 -1.28
CA ASP A 149 -11.46 -27.31 -1.23
C ASP A 149 -10.17 -27.46 -0.39
N LEU A 150 -10.19 -28.24 0.67
CA LEU A 150 -8.98 -28.53 1.46
C LEU A 150 -7.92 -29.32 0.67
N MET A 151 -8.31 -30.07 -0.35
CA MET A 151 -7.36 -30.72 -1.28
C MET A 151 -6.70 -29.70 -2.21
N ARG A 152 -7.42 -28.65 -2.60
CA ARG A 152 -6.90 -27.54 -3.40
C ARG A 152 -5.96 -26.63 -2.58
N LYS A 153 -6.37 -26.30 -1.35
CA LYS A 153 -5.64 -25.38 -0.48
C LYS A 153 -5.70 -25.86 0.97
N SER A 154 -4.61 -26.47 1.41
CA SER A 154 -4.42 -26.80 2.83
C SER A 154 -4.36 -25.51 3.65
N LEU A 155 -5.02 -25.49 4.80
CA LEU A 155 -4.89 -24.42 5.77
C LEU A 155 -3.74 -24.75 6.75
N GLU A 156 -2.92 -23.76 7.10
CA GLU A 156 -1.74 -23.92 7.94
C GLU A 156 -2.05 -24.20 9.41
N SER A 157 -3.29 -24.01 9.84
CA SER A 157 -3.80 -24.43 11.13
C SER A 157 -5.09 -25.20 10.91
N ASP A 158 -5.43 -26.09 11.84
CA ASP A 158 -6.64 -26.92 11.79
C ASP A 158 -7.92 -26.07 11.93
N TRP A 159 -8.17 -25.21 10.95
CA TRP A 159 -9.40 -24.44 10.86
C TRP A 159 -10.51 -25.25 10.21
N GLU A 160 -11.60 -25.41 10.93
CA GLU A 160 -12.81 -25.96 10.36
C GLU A 160 -13.51 -24.87 9.54
N THR A 161 -13.52 -25.04 8.21
CA THR A 161 -14.25 -24.15 7.31
C THR A 161 -15.74 -24.44 7.39
N ARG A 162 -16.57 -23.41 7.49
CA ARG A 162 -18.03 -23.52 7.51
C ARG A 162 -18.64 -22.52 6.55
N VAL A 163 -19.69 -22.94 5.87
CA VAL A 163 -20.53 -22.00 5.13
C VAL A 163 -21.42 -21.28 6.16
N PRO A 164 -21.40 -19.95 6.25
CA PRO A 164 -22.28 -19.22 7.14
C PRO A 164 -23.74 -19.51 6.87
N GLU A 165 -24.56 -19.52 7.92
CA GLU A 165 -26.00 -19.71 7.79
C GLU A 165 -26.61 -18.64 6.85
N GLY A 166 -27.43 -19.05 5.91
CA GLY A 166 -28.07 -18.18 4.93
C GLY A 166 -27.21 -17.79 3.75
N LEU A 167 -25.94 -18.22 3.68
CA LEU A 167 -25.09 -18.03 2.51
C LEU A 167 -25.22 -19.21 1.56
N ASP A 168 -25.64 -18.91 0.30
CA ASP A 168 -25.54 -19.86 -0.80
C ASP A 168 -24.23 -19.61 -1.58
N PRO A 169 -23.24 -20.51 -1.52
CA PRO A 169 -21.98 -20.35 -2.26
C PRO A 169 -22.18 -20.24 -3.78
N CYS A 170 -23.26 -20.86 -4.31
CA CYS A 170 -23.58 -20.83 -5.73
C CYS A 170 -24.16 -19.49 -6.20
N ALA A 171 -24.65 -18.66 -5.28
CA ALA A 171 -25.22 -17.34 -5.60
C ALA A 171 -24.16 -16.25 -5.77
N ILE A 172 -22.86 -16.55 -5.55
CA ILE A 172 -21.78 -15.55 -5.64
C ILE A 172 -21.49 -15.23 -7.12
N PRO A 173 -21.69 -13.98 -7.58
CA PRO A 173 -21.50 -13.64 -8.97
C PRO A 173 -20.02 -13.65 -9.37
N PRO A 174 -19.65 -14.23 -10.53
CA PRO A 174 -18.25 -14.23 -11.02
C PRO A 174 -17.64 -12.82 -11.17
N GLN A 175 -18.48 -11.79 -11.40
CA GLN A 175 -18.07 -10.40 -11.56
C GLN A 175 -17.39 -9.82 -10.30
N VAL A 176 -17.60 -10.43 -9.13
CA VAL A 176 -16.95 -9.97 -7.87
C VAL A 176 -15.45 -9.94 -8.04
N MET A 177 -14.85 -10.99 -8.62
CA MET A 177 -13.40 -11.05 -8.85
C MET A 177 -12.94 -10.08 -9.92
N ALA A 178 -13.69 -9.89 -11.00
CA ALA A 178 -13.37 -8.91 -12.03
C ALA A 178 -13.36 -7.48 -11.46
N ASN A 179 -14.36 -7.15 -10.65
CA ASN A 179 -14.46 -5.86 -9.97
C ASN A 179 -13.31 -5.64 -8.99
N TYR A 180 -12.99 -6.66 -8.19
CA TYR A 180 -11.86 -6.60 -7.26
C TYR A 180 -10.53 -6.40 -7.99
N SER A 181 -10.28 -7.20 -9.02
CA SER A 181 -9.06 -7.11 -9.83
C SER A 181 -8.90 -5.74 -10.47
N LEU A 182 -9.99 -5.17 -11.03
CA LEU A 182 -9.96 -3.83 -11.62
C LEU A 182 -9.73 -2.75 -10.57
N GLY A 183 -10.43 -2.80 -9.42
CA GLY A 183 -10.34 -1.79 -8.36
C GLY A 183 -8.96 -1.77 -7.66
N THR A 184 -8.27 -2.92 -7.63
CA THR A 184 -6.96 -3.06 -6.97
C THR A 184 -5.79 -3.04 -7.96
N ALA A 185 -6.06 -3.03 -9.28
CA ALA A 185 -5.04 -3.01 -10.32
C ALA A 185 -4.10 -1.80 -10.22
N ASN A 186 -2.87 -1.98 -10.69
CA ASN A 186 -1.97 -0.85 -10.90
C ASN A 186 -2.54 0.08 -11.97
N VAL A 187 -2.27 1.37 -11.82
CA VAL A 187 -2.68 2.37 -12.82
C VAL A 187 -1.81 2.21 -14.05
N LYS A 188 -2.44 1.92 -15.19
CA LYS A 188 -1.78 1.83 -16.49
C LYS A 188 -2.21 3.02 -17.35
N PHE A 189 -1.25 3.83 -17.76
CA PHE A 189 -1.45 4.90 -18.73
C PHE A 189 -1.16 4.31 -20.12
N THR A 190 -2.19 4.21 -20.96
CA THR A 190 -2.07 3.76 -22.37
C THR A 190 -2.50 4.88 -23.29
N LYS A 191 -2.08 4.84 -24.56
CA LYS A 191 -2.49 5.84 -25.57
C LYS A 191 -4.02 5.90 -25.67
N GLU A 192 -4.72 4.77 -25.60
CA GLU A 192 -6.17 4.69 -25.66
C GLU A 192 -6.84 5.38 -24.45
N LYS A 193 -6.31 5.17 -23.23
CA LYS A 193 -6.83 5.80 -22.02
C LYS A 193 -6.58 7.31 -21.97
N LEU A 194 -5.56 7.78 -22.66
CA LEU A 194 -5.21 9.19 -22.75
C LEU A 194 -5.79 9.84 -24.02
N ALA A 195 -6.41 9.07 -24.92
CA ALA A 195 -7.02 9.58 -26.14
C ALA A 195 -8.09 10.65 -25.83
N GLY A 196 -8.04 11.75 -26.55
CA GLY A 196 -8.94 12.90 -26.30
C GLY A 196 -8.51 13.82 -25.15
N THR A 197 -7.42 13.53 -24.48
CA THR A 197 -6.76 14.46 -23.55
C THR A 197 -5.58 15.16 -24.24
N GLN A 198 -5.09 16.27 -23.68
CA GLN A 198 -3.86 16.95 -24.18
C GLN A 198 -2.58 16.11 -23.95
N ARG A 199 -2.73 14.86 -23.52
CA ARG A 199 -1.67 13.95 -23.04
C ARG A 199 -1.38 12.80 -24.00
N THR A 200 -1.97 12.84 -25.20
CA THR A 200 -1.90 11.75 -26.20
C THR A 200 -0.50 11.47 -26.74
N GLU A 201 0.45 12.40 -26.55
CA GLU A 201 1.83 12.25 -27.03
C GLU A 201 2.74 11.44 -26.09
N LEU A 202 2.24 11.11 -24.88
CA LEU A 202 3.03 10.30 -23.94
C LEU A 202 3.11 8.84 -24.43
N GLU A 203 4.30 8.39 -24.70
CA GLU A 203 4.56 6.96 -24.86
C GLU A 203 4.79 6.34 -23.47
N PRO A 204 3.85 5.52 -22.95
CA PRO A 204 4.07 4.85 -21.71
C PRO A 204 5.23 3.85 -21.87
N ALA A 205 6.21 3.92 -20.97
CA ALA A 205 7.24 2.90 -20.93
C ALA A 205 6.59 1.52 -20.71
N PRO A 206 7.08 0.47 -21.38
CA PRO A 206 6.59 -0.88 -21.15
C PRO A 206 6.79 -1.24 -19.69
N VAL A 207 5.69 -1.54 -18.99
CA VAL A 207 5.73 -2.07 -17.63
C VAL A 207 5.97 -3.58 -17.76
N PRO A 208 7.05 -4.12 -17.20
CA PRO A 208 7.25 -5.57 -17.22
C PRO A 208 6.05 -6.26 -16.58
N GLU A 209 5.43 -7.20 -17.26
CA GLU A 209 4.46 -8.09 -16.65
C GLU A 209 5.20 -9.01 -15.69
N ILE A 210 4.78 -8.98 -14.41
CA ILE A 210 5.34 -9.88 -13.41
C ILE A 210 4.43 -11.08 -13.35
N GLU A 211 5.03 -12.24 -13.57
CA GLU A 211 4.36 -13.50 -13.36
C GLU A 211 3.82 -13.56 -11.91
N PRO A 212 2.52 -13.83 -11.73
CA PRO A 212 1.91 -13.93 -10.40
C PRO A 212 2.63 -14.93 -9.47
N THR A 213 3.27 -15.95 -10.04
CA THR A 213 4.06 -16.96 -9.34
C THR A 213 5.35 -16.42 -8.72
N ALA A 214 5.82 -15.24 -9.15
CA ALA A 214 7.01 -14.59 -8.59
C ALA A 214 6.73 -13.79 -7.31
N LEU A 215 5.46 -13.67 -6.90
CA LEU A 215 5.09 -12.99 -5.66
C LEU A 215 5.19 -13.96 -4.48
N GLY A 216 5.84 -13.52 -3.44
CA GLY A 216 6.03 -14.29 -2.22
C GLY A 216 6.84 -13.51 -1.21
N SER A 217 7.38 -14.20 -0.23
CA SER A 217 8.34 -13.63 0.72
C SER A 217 9.03 -14.75 1.49
N ASN A 218 10.29 -14.56 1.83
CA ASN A 218 11.01 -15.40 2.78
C ASN A 218 11.33 -14.59 4.04
N ASN A 219 11.32 -15.29 5.16
CA ASN A 219 11.72 -14.74 6.44
C ASN A 219 12.32 -15.86 7.30
N TRP A 220 13.48 -15.61 7.88
CA TRP A 220 14.11 -16.56 8.80
C TRP A 220 14.96 -15.83 9.84
N ALA A 221 15.09 -16.45 11.01
CA ALA A 221 15.89 -15.98 12.12
C ALA A 221 16.85 -17.06 12.58
N ILE A 222 18.06 -16.66 12.95
CA ILE A 222 19.06 -17.51 13.57
C ILE A 222 19.25 -17.06 15.02
N ALA A 223 19.15 -18.01 15.95
CA ALA A 223 19.36 -17.74 17.36
C ALA A 223 20.83 -17.40 17.67
N PRO A 224 21.11 -16.60 18.72
CA PRO A 224 22.45 -16.13 19.05
C PRO A 224 23.50 -17.25 19.26
N ASP A 225 23.07 -18.38 19.83
CA ASP A 225 23.92 -19.56 20.10
C ASP A 225 24.40 -20.26 18.82
N LYS A 226 23.78 -19.96 17.68
CA LYS A 226 24.11 -20.52 16.35
C LYS A 226 24.89 -19.56 15.46
N THR A 227 25.35 -18.44 16.00
CA THR A 227 26.13 -17.45 15.27
C THR A 227 27.52 -17.27 15.88
N THR A 228 28.51 -17.00 15.05
CA THR A 228 29.88 -16.75 15.52
C THR A 228 30.02 -15.46 16.33
N THR A 229 29.08 -14.52 16.15
CA THR A 229 29.05 -13.22 16.83
C THR A 229 28.30 -13.24 18.14
N GLY A 230 27.57 -14.34 18.47
CA GLY A 230 26.68 -14.41 19.62
C GLY A 230 25.47 -13.46 19.51
N ARG A 231 25.12 -13.01 18.30
CA ARG A 231 23.96 -12.13 18.04
C ARG A 231 22.94 -12.82 17.14
N ALA A 232 21.67 -12.58 17.39
CA ALA A 232 20.62 -13.05 16.48
C ALA A 232 20.77 -12.42 15.08
N ILE A 233 20.40 -13.18 14.05
CA ILE A 233 20.34 -12.69 12.67
C ILE A 233 18.90 -12.86 12.20
N LEU A 234 18.32 -11.79 11.63
CA LEU A 234 17.05 -11.82 10.91
C LEU A 234 17.32 -11.54 9.43
N ALA A 235 16.81 -12.41 8.56
CA ALA A 235 16.70 -12.13 7.14
C ALA A 235 15.23 -12.00 6.76
N ASN A 236 14.92 -11.04 5.89
CA ASN A 236 13.60 -10.86 5.33
C ASN A 236 13.72 -10.46 3.87
N ASP A 237 13.11 -11.26 3.01
CA ASP A 237 13.17 -11.14 1.56
C ASP A 237 11.74 -11.09 0.99
N PRO A 238 11.08 -9.92 1.04
CA PRO A 238 9.75 -9.75 0.46
C PRO A 238 9.83 -9.66 -1.06
N HIS A 239 9.39 -10.70 -1.76
CA HIS A 239 9.35 -10.73 -3.22
C HIS A 239 8.27 -9.77 -3.72
N ARG A 240 8.69 -8.79 -4.50
CA ARG A 240 7.81 -7.76 -5.06
C ARG A 240 8.24 -7.44 -6.48
N ALA A 241 7.31 -6.84 -7.22
CA ALA A 241 7.60 -6.29 -8.53
C ALA A 241 8.82 -5.36 -8.48
N HIS A 242 9.76 -5.58 -9.39
CA HIS A 242 10.82 -4.62 -9.62
C HIS A 242 10.25 -3.39 -10.32
N GLY A 243 10.56 -2.23 -9.81
CA GLY A 243 10.08 -0.95 -10.35
C GLY A 243 10.96 0.20 -9.90
N ALA A 244 10.94 1.27 -10.66
CA ALA A 244 11.57 2.54 -10.31
C ALA A 244 10.50 3.64 -10.32
N PRO A 245 10.23 4.25 -9.18
CA PRO A 245 10.78 3.98 -7.85
C PRO A 245 10.22 2.68 -7.24
N SER A 246 11.01 2.05 -6.35
CA SER A 246 10.60 0.79 -5.70
C SER A 246 9.40 0.98 -4.77
N LEU A 247 8.71 -0.13 -4.46
CA LEU A 247 7.63 -0.15 -3.47
C LEU A 247 8.10 0.31 -2.09
N ARG A 248 9.29 -0.12 -1.69
CA ARG A 248 9.81 0.16 -0.35
C ARG A 248 10.66 1.44 -0.32
N TYR A 249 10.56 2.14 0.79
CA TYR A 249 11.29 3.36 1.10
C TYR A 249 12.03 3.17 2.41
N ILE A 250 13.37 3.14 2.35
CA ILE A 250 14.23 2.92 3.52
C ILE A 250 14.44 4.25 4.23
N THR A 251 14.23 4.27 5.54
CA THR A 251 14.38 5.46 6.37
C THR A 251 14.93 5.09 7.74
N HIS A 252 15.80 5.92 8.29
CA HIS A 252 16.21 5.89 9.69
C HIS A 252 15.55 7.04 10.44
N ILE A 253 14.85 6.74 11.53
CA ILE A 253 14.11 7.71 12.32
C ILE A 253 14.60 7.63 13.76
N THR A 254 15.08 8.75 14.32
CA THR A 254 15.52 8.85 15.69
C THR A 254 14.84 10.04 16.38
N ALA A 255 14.21 9.76 17.52
CA ALA A 255 13.62 10.75 18.42
C ALA A 255 13.76 10.28 19.88
N PRO A 256 13.45 11.10 20.90
CA PRO A 256 13.50 10.66 22.27
C PRO A 256 12.68 9.39 22.52
N GLY A 257 13.32 8.37 23.08
CA GLY A 257 12.69 7.10 23.40
C GLY A 257 12.65 6.07 22.27
N PHE A 258 12.98 6.41 21.03
CA PHE A 258 13.10 5.42 19.96
C PHE A 258 14.13 5.78 18.88
N SER A 259 14.73 4.75 18.31
CA SER A 259 15.53 4.84 17.09
C SER A 259 15.26 3.59 16.26
N VAL A 260 14.80 3.76 15.03
CA VAL A 260 14.42 2.65 14.16
C VAL A 260 14.90 2.89 12.74
N ILE A 261 15.47 1.86 12.13
CA ILE A 261 15.86 1.90 10.72
C ILE A 261 15.25 0.71 9.99
N GLY A 262 14.80 0.95 8.78
CA GLY A 262 14.22 -0.10 7.93
C GLY A 262 13.41 0.44 6.78
N ALA A 263 12.57 -0.41 6.23
CA ALA A 263 11.76 -0.13 5.06
C ALA A 263 10.28 0.00 5.42
N GLY A 264 9.64 1.02 4.87
CA GLY A 264 8.20 1.25 4.89
C GLY A 264 7.64 1.43 3.49
N GLU A 265 6.38 1.78 3.41
CA GLU A 265 5.77 2.29 2.18
C GLU A 265 5.77 3.82 2.25
N PRO A 266 6.16 4.53 1.18
CA PRO A 266 6.31 5.99 1.25
C PRO A 266 4.99 6.75 1.44
N ALA A 267 3.85 6.08 1.39
CA ALA A 267 2.54 6.66 1.66
C ALA A 267 2.08 6.50 3.13
N LEU A 268 2.88 5.86 3.97
CA LEU A 268 2.54 5.51 5.35
C LEU A 268 3.62 5.96 6.33
N PRO A 269 3.24 6.43 7.54
CA PRO A 269 4.22 6.71 8.59
C PRO A 269 4.80 5.42 9.18
N GLY A 270 6.00 5.54 9.73
CA GLY A 270 6.68 4.46 10.45
C GLY A 270 7.53 3.55 9.56
N ILE A 271 7.96 2.43 10.16
CA ILE A 271 8.82 1.41 9.56
C ILE A 271 8.10 0.06 9.68
N SER A 272 7.85 -0.59 8.54
CA SER A 272 7.14 -1.88 8.49
C SER A 272 8.07 -3.08 8.66
N ILE A 273 9.31 -2.94 8.22
CA ILE A 273 10.33 -3.99 8.22
C ILE A 273 11.64 -3.34 8.65
N GLY A 274 12.25 -3.79 9.73
CA GLY A 274 13.47 -3.16 10.21
C GLY A 274 13.85 -3.56 11.62
N HIS A 275 14.65 -2.72 12.27
CA HIS A 275 15.09 -2.94 13.65
C HIS A 275 15.27 -1.63 14.39
N ASN A 276 15.25 -1.73 15.73
CA ASN A 276 15.53 -0.63 16.64
C ASN A 276 16.79 -0.85 17.49
N GLY A 277 17.66 -1.77 17.09
CA GLY A 277 18.86 -2.16 17.83
C GLY A 277 18.63 -3.20 18.93
N LYS A 278 17.38 -3.44 19.35
CA LYS A 278 16.99 -4.43 20.37
C LYS A 278 16.17 -5.57 19.79
N ILE A 279 15.21 -5.24 18.94
CA ILE A 279 14.39 -6.20 18.21
C ILE A 279 14.49 -5.90 16.72
N ALA A 280 14.27 -6.94 15.93
CA ALA A 280 14.11 -6.84 14.48
C ALA A 280 12.79 -7.48 14.07
N PHE A 281 12.19 -6.96 13.01
CA PHE A 281 10.89 -7.39 12.51
C PHE A 281 10.89 -7.50 10.99
N GLY A 282 10.36 -8.60 10.47
CA GLY A 282 10.18 -8.87 9.05
C GLY A 282 8.76 -9.35 8.76
N LEU A 283 8.32 -9.19 7.52
CA LEU A 283 7.00 -9.61 7.05
C LEU A 283 7.12 -10.64 5.94
N THR A 284 6.34 -11.70 6.05
CA THR A 284 6.12 -12.71 5.00
C THR A 284 4.63 -12.99 4.87
N MET A 285 4.25 -13.65 3.78
CA MET A 285 2.89 -14.15 3.55
C MET A 285 2.92 -15.66 3.52
#